data_5e6a2e35d71be2ae5a0e9409bbe640f1
#
_entry.id   5e6a2e35d71be2ae5a0e9409bbe640f1
#
_cell.length_a   1.000
_cell.length_b   1.000
_cell.length_c   1.000
_cell.angle_alpha   90.00
_cell.angle_beta   90.00
_cell.angle_gamma   90.00
#
_symmetry.space_group_name_H-M   'P 1'
#
loop_
_entity.id
_entity.type
_entity.pdbx_description
1 polymer ?
#
loop_
_entity_poly.entity_id
_entity_poly.type
_entity_poly.pdbx_seq_one_letter_code
_entity_poly.pdbx_strand_id
1 'polypeptide(L)'
;MDTSRKTLLGMAAMTPLAGTLLASKTRTTPAVDASAAARERIRERYFPDVILRNQDNKKFRFYEDILKDRVVTINFFFAKCEEICPLITSNLVKVQRLLGDRVGREIFMNSFTLKPEQDTPAALKAFAKMHGAGPGWNFFTGKPSDLELLRRSLGFTNPDARLDQDVNQHIGNIRYGNERLMLWAACPGQANAKYIAESIGWVIRND
;
A
#
# COMPACT_ATOMS: atom_id res chain seq x y z
N MET A 1 -75.99 -42.20 54.61
CA MET A 1 -74.86 -41.86 55.49
C MET A 1 -73.96 -40.94 54.74
N ASP A 2 -73.98 -39.79 55.24
CA ASP A 2 -73.57 -38.50 54.82
C ASP A 2 -72.05 -38.30 54.98
N THR A 3 -71.36 -37.63 54.11
CA THR A 3 -70.29 -36.71 54.44
C THR A 3 -69.93 -35.77 53.31
N SER A 4 -70.46 -34.58 53.44
CA SER A 4 -70.10 -33.39 52.67
C SER A 4 -68.66 -33.02 52.88
N ARG A 5 -67.89 -32.81 51.79
CA ARG A 5 -66.63 -32.08 51.83
C ARG A 5 -66.69 -30.80 51.00
N LYS A 6 -66.74 -29.71 51.75
CA LYS A 6 -66.59 -28.38 51.17
C LYS A 6 -65.19 -28.13 50.71
N THR A 7 -65.02 -27.87 49.43
CA THR A 7 -63.73 -27.44 48.83
C THR A 7 -63.72 -25.90 48.82
N LEU A 8 -62.78 -25.32 49.55
CA LEU A 8 -62.49 -23.89 49.48
C LEU A 8 -61.69 -23.61 48.16
N LEU A 9 -62.22 -22.72 47.36
CA LEU A 9 -61.46 -22.11 46.25
C LEU A 9 -60.60 -21.00 46.85
N GLY A 10 -59.28 -21.22 46.78
CA GLY A 10 -58.28 -20.19 47.01
C GLY A 10 -58.02 -19.44 45.76
N MET A 11 -58.40 -18.19 45.68
CA MET A 11 -57.92 -17.28 44.57
C MET A 11 -56.45 -16.89 44.81
N ALA A 12 -55.58 -17.37 44.00
CA ALA A 12 -54.21 -16.88 43.96
C ALA A 12 -54.14 -15.63 43.07
N ALA A 13 -53.82 -14.52 43.68
CA ALA A 13 -53.54 -13.27 42.97
C ALA A 13 -52.20 -13.35 42.25
N MET A 14 -52.19 -13.35 40.90
CA MET A 14 -51.00 -13.21 40.08
C MET A 14 -50.57 -11.74 40.00
N THR A 15 -49.49 -11.39 40.67
CA THR A 15 -48.79 -10.14 40.50
C THR A 15 -47.98 -10.19 39.19
N PRO A 16 -48.08 -9.19 38.27
CA PRO A 16 -47.22 -9.15 37.11
C PRO A 16 -45.81 -8.71 37.53
N LEU A 17 -44.81 -9.57 37.32
CA LEU A 17 -43.40 -9.19 37.37
C LEU A 17 -43.11 -8.29 36.18
N ALA A 18 -42.96 -6.99 36.43
CA ALA A 18 -42.40 -6.06 35.46
C ALA A 18 -40.93 -6.40 35.22
N GLY A 19 -40.65 -7.17 34.16
CA GLY A 19 -39.31 -7.45 33.71
C GLY A 19 -38.71 -6.19 33.12
N THR A 20 -37.79 -5.56 33.86
CA THR A 20 -36.92 -4.49 33.34
C THR A 20 -36.00 -5.10 32.31
N LEU A 21 -36.29 -4.89 31.03
CA LEU A 21 -35.37 -5.15 29.93
C LEU A 21 -34.15 -4.21 30.08
N LEU A 22 -33.10 -4.69 30.73
CA LEU A 22 -31.78 -4.10 30.66
C LEU A 22 -31.31 -4.23 29.21
N ALA A 23 -31.45 -3.14 28.44
CA ALA A 23 -30.85 -2.99 27.15
C ALA A 23 -29.34 -3.17 27.31
N SER A 24 -28.84 -4.36 27.03
CA SER A 24 -27.42 -4.64 26.94
C SER A 24 -26.88 -3.79 25.78
N LYS A 25 -26.24 -2.65 26.09
CA LYS A 25 -25.42 -1.92 25.16
C LYS A 25 -24.30 -2.88 24.75
N THR A 26 -24.47 -3.58 23.64
CA THR A 26 -23.39 -4.29 22.95
C THR A 26 -22.29 -3.27 22.66
N ARG A 27 -21.26 -3.24 23.50
CA ARG A 27 -19.99 -2.60 23.19
C ARG A 27 -19.36 -3.38 22.07
N THR A 28 -19.75 -3.09 20.83
CA THR A 28 -19.00 -3.48 19.66
C THR A 28 -17.84 -2.51 19.57
N THR A 29 -16.69 -2.80 20.21
CA THR A 29 -15.42 -2.20 19.81
C THR A 29 -14.28 -2.63 20.74
N PRO A 30 -13.49 -3.64 20.41
CA PRO A 30 -12.04 -3.47 20.51
C PRO A 30 -11.26 -3.94 19.29
N ALA A 31 -11.82 -4.81 18.46
CA ALA A 31 -11.04 -5.41 17.36
C ALA A 31 -10.77 -4.46 16.18
N VAL A 32 -11.76 -3.61 15.82
CA VAL A 32 -11.62 -2.65 14.71
C VAL A 32 -10.66 -1.52 15.10
N ASP A 33 -10.73 -1.03 16.33
CA ASP A 33 -9.82 0.01 16.85
C ASP A 33 -8.37 -0.50 16.95
N ALA A 34 -8.16 -1.74 17.39
CA ALA A 34 -6.83 -2.32 17.49
C ALA A 34 -6.16 -2.50 16.11
N SER A 35 -6.94 -2.88 15.10
CA SER A 35 -6.45 -3.03 13.73
C SER A 35 -6.12 -1.68 13.08
N ALA A 36 -6.96 -0.67 13.27
CA ALA A 36 -6.72 0.69 12.80
C ALA A 36 -5.47 1.31 13.47
N ALA A 37 -5.33 1.14 14.79
CA ALA A 37 -4.15 1.61 15.52
C ALA A 37 -2.87 0.87 15.11
N ALA A 38 -2.94 -0.42 14.76
CA ALA A 38 -1.82 -1.18 14.24
C ALA A 38 -1.40 -0.69 12.84
N ARG A 39 -2.37 -0.45 11.95
CA ARG A 39 -2.14 0.12 10.61
C ARG A 39 -1.47 1.51 10.72
N GLU A 40 -1.96 2.36 11.61
CA GLU A 40 -1.39 3.70 11.80
C GLU A 40 0.06 3.65 12.30
N ARG A 41 0.40 2.78 13.25
CA ARG A 41 1.79 2.57 13.68
C ARG A 41 2.72 2.11 12.56
N ILE A 42 2.23 1.23 11.68
CA ILE A 42 2.99 0.79 10.51
C ILE A 42 3.17 1.95 9.53
N ARG A 43 2.10 2.72 9.29
CA ARG A 43 2.13 3.91 8.45
C ARG A 43 3.20 4.89 8.92
N GLU A 44 3.15 5.30 10.19
CA GLU A 44 4.10 6.25 10.77
C GLU A 44 5.55 5.77 10.70
N ARG A 45 5.76 4.47 10.86
CA ARG A 45 7.11 3.89 10.87
C ARG A 45 7.72 3.73 9.48
N TYR A 46 6.92 3.37 8.48
CA TYR A 46 7.43 2.96 7.16
C TYR A 46 7.06 3.91 6.03
N PHE A 47 6.08 4.78 6.21
CA PHE A 47 5.59 5.66 5.16
C PHE A 47 5.69 7.13 5.57
N PRO A 48 6.88 7.74 5.42
CA PRO A 48 7.09 9.13 5.81
C PRO A 48 6.22 10.08 4.98
N ASP A 49 5.76 11.19 5.60
CA ASP A 49 4.95 12.21 4.94
C ASP A 49 5.87 13.21 4.22
N VAL A 50 6.24 12.87 3.00
CA VAL A 50 7.06 13.72 2.14
C VAL A 50 6.29 14.18 0.91
N ILE A 51 6.68 15.34 0.35
CA ILE A 51 6.08 15.93 -0.85
C ILE A 51 7.00 15.71 -2.03
N LEU A 52 6.48 15.05 -3.06
CA LEU A 52 7.16 14.74 -4.30
C LEU A 52 6.54 15.46 -5.49
N ARG A 53 7.25 15.46 -6.62
CA ARG A 53 6.73 15.92 -7.91
C ARG A 53 6.84 14.81 -8.93
N ASN A 54 5.80 14.59 -9.71
CA ASN A 54 5.88 13.63 -10.81
C ASN A 54 6.45 14.27 -12.10
N GLN A 55 6.57 13.49 -13.15
CA GLN A 55 7.04 13.91 -14.47
C GLN A 55 6.21 15.05 -15.12
N ASP A 56 4.99 15.28 -14.67
CA ASP A 56 4.12 16.37 -15.09
C ASP A 56 4.19 17.58 -14.16
N ASN A 57 5.18 17.60 -13.25
CA ASN A 57 5.42 18.63 -12.24
C ASN A 57 4.26 18.81 -11.24
N LYS A 58 3.36 17.83 -11.13
CA LYS A 58 2.29 17.82 -10.13
C LYS A 58 2.85 17.38 -8.79
N LYS A 59 2.38 18.02 -7.70
CA LYS A 59 2.75 17.67 -6.32
C LYS A 59 1.91 16.51 -5.82
N PHE A 60 2.55 15.63 -5.05
CA PHE A 60 1.94 14.48 -4.40
C PHE A 60 2.50 14.34 -2.98
N ARG A 61 1.65 14.06 -2.02
CA ARG A 61 2.04 13.55 -0.70
C ARG A 61 2.22 12.05 -0.82
N PHE A 62 3.38 11.55 -0.37
CA PHE A 62 3.74 10.15 -0.61
C PHE A 62 2.70 9.17 -0.07
N TYR A 63 2.28 9.32 1.19
CA TYR A 63 1.29 8.41 1.74
C TYR A 63 -0.11 8.68 1.18
N GLU A 64 -0.62 9.90 1.33
CA GLU A 64 -2.02 10.21 1.03
C GLU A 64 -2.38 10.07 -0.46
N ASP A 65 -1.47 10.50 -1.37
CA ASP A 65 -1.78 10.58 -2.79
C ASP A 65 -1.23 9.41 -3.61
N ILE A 66 -0.22 8.67 -3.08
CA ILE A 66 0.44 7.60 -3.85
C ILE A 66 0.10 6.22 -3.28
N LEU A 67 0.10 6.04 -1.95
CA LEU A 67 -0.05 4.73 -1.32
C LEU A 67 -1.44 4.40 -0.81
N LYS A 68 -2.07 5.35 -0.12
CA LYS A 68 -3.28 5.12 0.67
C LYS A 68 -4.40 4.50 -0.16
N ASP A 69 -4.91 3.38 0.32
CA ASP A 69 -5.99 2.59 -0.27
C ASP A 69 -5.72 2.11 -1.71
N ARG A 70 -4.43 1.99 -2.11
CA ARG A 70 -4.04 1.60 -3.47
C ARG A 70 -3.21 0.32 -3.49
N VAL A 71 -3.25 -0.33 -4.65
CA VAL A 71 -2.25 -1.31 -5.04
C VAL A 71 -1.18 -0.59 -5.84
N VAL A 72 0.06 -0.70 -5.38
CA VAL A 72 1.18 0.05 -5.96
C VAL A 72 2.37 -0.86 -6.27
N THR A 73 3.17 -0.44 -7.25
CA THR A 73 4.55 -0.89 -7.38
C THR A 73 5.50 0.28 -7.09
N ILE A 74 6.64 -0.03 -6.51
CA ILE A 74 7.67 0.94 -6.12
C ILE A 74 9.02 0.41 -6.54
N ASN A 75 9.80 1.23 -7.24
CA ASN A 75 11.21 1.00 -7.49
C ASN A 75 11.98 2.32 -7.48
N PHE A 76 13.28 2.22 -7.23
CA PHE A 76 14.20 3.34 -7.36
C PHE A 76 15.05 3.21 -8.62
N PHE A 77 15.39 4.33 -9.22
CA PHE A 77 16.16 4.41 -10.48
C PHE A 77 16.84 5.79 -10.61
N PHE A 78 17.58 6.02 -11.67
CA PHE A 78 17.92 7.35 -12.15
C PHE A 78 18.03 7.36 -13.67
N ALA A 79 17.67 8.49 -14.31
CA ALA A 79 17.44 8.54 -15.74
C ALA A 79 18.72 8.32 -16.60
N LYS A 80 19.89 8.69 -16.07
CA LYS A 80 21.19 8.53 -16.77
C LYS A 80 21.97 7.28 -16.32
N CYS A 81 21.29 6.27 -15.76
CA CYS A 81 21.91 5.01 -15.44
C CYS A 81 22.22 4.24 -16.72
N GLU A 82 23.47 3.80 -16.90
CA GLU A 82 23.90 3.04 -18.08
C GLU A 82 23.96 1.51 -17.82
N GLU A 83 23.75 1.08 -16.57
CA GLU A 83 23.88 -0.30 -16.15
C GLU A 83 22.51 -1.01 -16.00
N ILE A 84 21.98 -1.04 -14.78
CA ILE A 84 20.84 -1.88 -14.43
C ILE A 84 19.47 -1.22 -14.67
N CYS A 85 19.38 0.12 -14.56
CA CYS A 85 18.10 0.82 -14.66
C CYS A 85 17.43 0.68 -16.03
N PRO A 86 18.14 0.75 -17.17
CA PRO A 86 17.53 0.51 -18.48
C PRO A 86 16.93 -0.88 -18.61
N LEU A 87 17.60 -1.89 -18.06
CA LEU A 87 17.12 -3.28 -18.08
C LEU A 87 15.83 -3.42 -17.24
N ILE A 88 15.82 -2.87 -16.02
CA ILE A 88 14.64 -2.91 -15.14
C ILE A 88 13.51 -2.10 -15.75
N THR A 89 13.78 -0.90 -16.29
CA THR A 89 12.74 -0.06 -16.90
C THR A 89 12.13 -0.76 -18.13
N SER A 90 12.96 -1.32 -18.99
CA SER A 90 12.50 -2.11 -20.15
C SER A 90 11.65 -3.30 -19.71
N ASN A 91 12.03 -3.97 -18.61
CA ASN A 91 11.28 -5.08 -18.07
C ASN A 91 9.94 -4.62 -17.48
N LEU A 92 9.92 -3.51 -16.76
CA LEU A 92 8.69 -2.90 -16.20
C LEU A 92 7.72 -2.43 -17.30
N VAL A 93 8.21 -1.99 -18.46
CA VAL A 93 7.35 -1.72 -19.63
C VAL A 93 6.63 -2.99 -20.09
N LYS A 94 7.33 -4.14 -20.10
CA LYS A 94 6.68 -5.43 -20.40
C LYS A 94 5.65 -5.80 -19.32
N VAL A 95 6.00 -5.59 -18.06
CA VAL A 95 5.06 -5.80 -16.93
C VAL A 95 3.82 -4.92 -17.09
N GLN A 96 3.99 -3.64 -17.41
CA GLN A 96 2.86 -2.72 -17.64
C GLN A 96 1.93 -3.25 -18.75
N ARG A 97 2.51 -3.73 -19.86
CA ARG A 97 1.72 -4.31 -20.96
C ARG A 97 0.97 -5.57 -20.54
N LEU A 98 1.60 -6.45 -19.75
CA LEU A 98 0.96 -7.67 -19.25
C LEU A 98 -0.18 -7.37 -18.25
N LEU A 99 -0.04 -6.32 -17.46
CA LEU A 99 -1.09 -5.85 -16.54
C LEU A 99 -2.23 -5.13 -17.26
N GLY A 100 -1.95 -4.59 -18.46
CA GLY A 100 -2.96 -3.98 -19.35
C GLY A 100 -3.70 -2.82 -18.68
N ASP A 101 -5.01 -2.75 -18.92
CA ASP A 101 -5.91 -1.68 -18.48
C ASP A 101 -6.07 -1.59 -16.94
N ARG A 102 -5.52 -2.55 -16.21
CA ARG A 102 -5.47 -2.50 -14.75
C ARG A 102 -4.53 -1.41 -14.24
N VAL A 103 -3.48 -1.07 -15.04
CA VAL A 103 -2.53 0.00 -14.67
C VAL A 103 -3.19 1.37 -14.82
N GLY A 104 -3.16 2.16 -13.77
CA GLY A 104 -3.82 3.47 -13.67
C GLY A 104 -5.28 3.40 -13.18
N ARG A 105 -5.81 2.18 -12.95
CA ARG A 105 -7.16 1.96 -12.39
C ARG A 105 -7.10 1.17 -11.08
N GLU A 106 -6.49 0.01 -11.11
CA GLU A 106 -6.35 -0.90 -9.96
C GLU A 106 -4.93 -0.87 -9.40
N ILE A 107 -3.93 -0.75 -10.29
CA ILE A 107 -2.51 -0.79 -9.97
C ILE A 107 -1.87 0.51 -10.39
N PHE A 108 -1.09 1.12 -9.53
CA PHE A 108 -0.35 2.35 -9.80
C PHE A 108 1.15 2.06 -9.74
N MET A 109 1.84 2.25 -10.87
CA MET A 109 3.28 2.06 -10.93
C MET A 109 3.99 3.35 -10.56
N ASN A 110 5.00 3.26 -9.69
CA ASN A 110 5.69 4.43 -9.15
C ASN A 110 7.20 4.17 -9.11
N SER A 111 7.95 5.02 -9.80
CA SER A 111 9.42 4.99 -9.83
C SER A 111 9.96 6.27 -9.22
N PHE A 112 10.90 6.17 -8.29
CA PHE A 112 11.47 7.29 -7.54
C PHE A 112 12.94 7.47 -7.92
N THR A 113 13.33 8.72 -8.21
CA THR A 113 14.73 8.95 -8.61
C THR A 113 15.68 8.88 -7.41
N LEU A 114 16.90 8.41 -7.67
CA LEU A 114 18.05 8.45 -6.77
C LEU A 114 18.92 9.71 -6.99
N LYS A 115 18.70 10.44 -8.10
CA LYS A 115 19.49 11.63 -8.47
C LYS A 115 18.58 12.83 -8.76
N PRO A 116 17.86 13.36 -7.76
CA PRO A 116 16.90 14.43 -7.96
C PRO A 116 17.50 15.74 -8.51
N GLU A 117 18.81 15.96 -8.32
CA GLU A 117 19.53 17.11 -8.85
C GLU A 117 19.59 17.09 -10.37
N GLN A 118 19.57 15.92 -11.00
CA GLN A 118 19.64 15.71 -12.44
C GLN A 118 18.26 15.38 -13.02
N ASP A 119 17.47 14.63 -12.28
CA ASP A 119 16.19 14.09 -12.71
C ASP A 119 15.05 15.05 -12.37
N THR A 120 15.04 16.20 -13.06
CA THR A 120 13.93 17.17 -13.01
C THR A 120 12.65 16.56 -13.56
N PRO A 121 11.46 17.11 -13.27
CA PRO A 121 10.20 16.66 -13.88
C PRO A 121 10.26 16.55 -15.40
N ALA A 122 10.90 17.52 -16.07
CA ALA A 122 11.07 17.50 -17.53
C ALA A 122 11.98 16.34 -18.00
N ALA A 123 13.09 16.07 -17.29
CA ALA A 123 13.97 14.94 -17.56
C ALA A 123 13.24 13.60 -17.37
N LEU A 124 12.46 13.48 -16.28
CA LEU A 124 11.65 12.29 -16.02
C LEU A 124 10.56 12.09 -17.09
N LYS A 125 9.95 13.15 -17.58
CA LYS A 125 8.98 13.08 -18.69
C LYS A 125 9.62 12.59 -19.98
N ALA A 126 10.80 13.10 -20.31
CA ALA A 126 11.56 12.66 -21.45
C ALA A 126 11.96 11.18 -21.33
N PHE A 127 12.43 10.76 -20.14
CA PHE A 127 12.77 9.37 -19.82
C PHE A 127 11.55 8.44 -19.97
N ALA A 128 10.43 8.78 -19.38
CA ALA A 128 9.18 8.01 -19.47
C ALA A 128 8.76 7.80 -20.94
N LYS A 129 8.80 8.87 -21.73
CA LYS A 129 8.49 8.83 -23.17
C LYS A 129 9.46 7.96 -23.94
N MET A 130 10.76 8.10 -23.71
CA MET A 130 11.83 7.35 -24.39
C MET A 130 11.67 5.84 -24.16
N HIS A 131 11.32 5.42 -22.94
CA HIS A 131 11.13 4.02 -22.59
C HIS A 131 9.73 3.48 -22.90
N GLY A 132 8.79 4.32 -23.33
CA GLY A 132 7.44 3.90 -23.67
C GLY A 132 6.59 3.58 -22.44
N ALA A 133 6.85 4.24 -21.31
CA ALA A 133 5.99 4.16 -20.13
C ALA A 133 4.62 4.75 -20.41
N GLY A 134 3.57 3.98 -20.19
CA GLY A 134 2.18 4.36 -20.44
C GLY A 134 1.49 5.04 -19.25
N PRO A 135 0.20 5.38 -19.40
CA PRO A 135 -0.61 5.93 -18.32
C PRO A 135 -0.61 5.02 -17.08
N GLY A 136 -0.75 5.62 -15.89
CA GLY A 136 -0.77 4.89 -14.62
C GLY A 136 0.63 4.56 -14.07
N TRP A 137 1.70 4.94 -14.78
CA TRP A 137 3.07 4.86 -14.30
C TRP A 137 3.62 6.27 -14.07
N ASN A 138 3.93 6.59 -12.81
CA ASN A 138 4.50 7.86 -12.40
C ASN A 138 5.98 7.74 -12.08
N PHE A 139 6.72 8.77 -12.46
CA PHE A 139 8.13 8.96 -12.15
C PHE A 139 8.27 10.16 -11.24
N PHE A 140 8.85 9.98 -10.07
CA PHE A 140 8.89 10.99 -9.02
C PHE A 140 10.27 11.51 -8.74
N THR A 141 10.35 12.81 -8.51
CA THR A 141 11.50 13.52 -7.97
C THR A 141 11.06 14.37 -6.76
N GLY A 142 12.03 14.86 -5.98
CA GLY A 142 11.75 15.65 -4.80
C GLY A 142 13.03 16.19 -4.16
N LYS A 143 12.96 16.60 -2.90
CA LYS A 143 14.16 16.96 -2.16
C LYS A 143 15.05 15.73 -1.95
N PRO A 144 16.39 15.86 -2.07
CA PRO A 144 17.30 14.73 -1.83
C PRO A 144 17.08 14.04 -0.50
N SER A 145 16.89 14.80 0.58
CA SER A 145 16.62 14.28 1.93
C SER A 145 15.34 13.46 2.00
N ASP A 146 14.29 13.88 1.29
CA ASP A 146 12.98 13.22 1.31
C ASP A 146 13.05 11.90 0.55
N LEU A 147 13.75 11.88 -0.60
CA LEU A 147 13.95 10.66 -1.38
C LEU A 147 14.85 9.65 -0.67
N GLU A 148 15.90 10.12 0.02
CA GLU A 148 16.74 9.26 0.84
C GLU A 148 15.97 8.68 2.04
N LEU A 149 15.13 9.48 2.68
CA LEU A 149 14.23 9.01 3.74
C LEU A 149 13.30 7.93 3.22
N LEU A 150 12.68 8.12 2.05
CA LEU A 150 11.83 7.11 1.41
C LEU A 150 12.61 5.84 1.08
N ARG A 151 13.81 5.96 0.49
CA ARG A 151 14.64 4.83 0.12
C ARG A 151 14.93 3.95 1.34
N ARG A 152 15.32 4.57 2.46
CA ARG A 152 15.60 3.88 3.72
C ARG A 152 14.35 3.27 4.34
N SER A 153 13.29 4.05 4.48
CA SER A 153 12.04 3.61 5.11
C SER A 153 11.40 2.45 4.36
N LEU A 154 11.50 2.44 3.04
CA LEU A 154 10.99 1.37 2.18
C LEU A 154 11.97 0.19 2.03
N GLY A 155 13.13 0.24 2.70
CA GLY A 155 14.11 -0.86 2.71
C GLY A 155 14.82 -1.10 1.38
N PHE A 156 15.06 -0.03 0.60
CA PHE A 156 15.93 -0.08 -0.59
C PHE A 156 17.37 0.28 -0.19
N THR A 157 17.87 -0.36 0.85
CA THR A 157 19.22 -0.15 1.41
C THR A 157 20.03 -1.43 1.30
N ASN A 158 21.35 -1.27 1.09
CA ASN A 158 22.29 -2.38 1.16
C ASN A 158 22.83 -2.51 2.60
N PRO A 159 22.97 -3.72 3.15
CA PRO A 159 23.60 -3.94 4.44
C PRO A 159 25.06 -3.46 4.51
N ASP A 160 25.80 -3.54 3.40
CA ASP A 160 27.15 -2.94 3.30
C ASP A 160 27.01 -1.44 3.00
N ALA A 161 27.42 -0.60 3.94
CA ALA A 161 27.31 0.84 3.83
C ALA A 161 28.09 1.44 2.64
N ARG A 162 29.17 0.78 2.18
CA ARG A 162 29.92 1.23 1.00
C ARG A 162 29.12 1.00 -0.29
N LEU A 163 28.48 -0.17 -0.38
CA LEU A 163 27.60 -0.49 -1.52
C LEU A 163 26.32 0.34 -1.47
N ASP A 164 25.83 0.67 -0.27
CA ASP A 164 24.63 1.50 -0.11
C ASP A 164 24.82 2.96 -0.55
N GLN A 165 26.05 3.46 -0.45
CA GLN A 165 26.43 4.81 -0.91
C GLN A 165 26.69 4.87 -2.42
N ASP A 166 27.00 3.76 -3.05
CA ASP A 166 27.21 3.72 -4.50
C ASP A 166 25.87 3.61 -5.22
N VAL A 167 25.43 4.71 -5.82
CA VAL A 167 24.16 4.79 -6.54
C VAL A 167 24.07 3.79 -7.70
N ASN A 168 25.21 3.34 -8.23
CA ASN A 168 25.23 2.35 -9.31
C ASN A 168 25.01 0.92 -8.78
N GLN A 169 25.29 0.70 -7.49
CA GLN A 169 25.08 -0.58 -6.79
C GLN A 169 23.73 -0.65 -6.06
N HIS A 170 22.80 0.25 -6.37
CA HIS A 170 21.49 0.25 -5.70
C HIS A 170 20.71 -1.05 -5.96
N ILE A 171 19.89 -1.41 -4.99
CA ILE A 171 19.09 -2.63 -5.04
C ILE A 171 18.03 -2.51 -6.13
N GLY A 172 18.21 -3.23 -7.22
CA GLY A 172 17.30 -3.27 -8.36
C GLY A 172 16.02 -4.07 -8.12
N ASN A 173 15.46 -3.99 -6.92
CA ASN A 173 14.23 -4.66 -6.55
C ASN A 173 13.00 -3.81 -6.89
N ILE A 174 11.88 -4.49 -7.12
CA ILE A 174 10.55 -3.90 -7.19
C ILE A 174 9.81 -4.33 -5.93
N ARG A 175 9.30 -3.36 -5.17
CA ARG A 175 8.32 -3.62 -4.12
C ARG A 175 6.92 -3.42 -4.68
N TYR A 176 5.99 -4.22 -4.23
CA TYR A 176 4.59 -4.08 -4.61
C TYR A 176 3.72 -4.43 -3.42
N GLY A 177 2.57 -3.80 -3.33
CA GLY A 177 1.69 -4.04 -2.20
C GLY A 177 0.31 -3.45 -2.38
N ASN A 178 -0.59 -3.95 -1.56
CA ASN A 178 -1.92 -3.43 -1.34
C ASN A 178 -1.92 -2.74 0.03
N GLU A 179 -1.93 -1.41 0.03
CA GLU A 179 -1.82 -0.64 1.27
C GLU A 179 -3.05 -0.89 2.16
N ARG A 180 -4.25 -0.98 1.58
CA ARG A 180 -5.49 -1.22 2.32
C ARG A 180 -5.44 -2.52 3.13
N LEU A 181 -4.80 -3.56 2.58
CA LEU A 181 -4.66 -4.87 3.22
C LEU A 181 -3.34 -5.00 3.99
N MET A 182 -2.46 -4.01 3.94
CA MET A 182 -1.09 -4.05 4.48
C MET A 182 -0.30 -5.27 3.98
N LEU A 183 -0.57 -5.71 2.77
CA LEU A 183 0.15 -6.79 2.09
C LEU A 183 1.26 -6.20 1.23
N TRP A 184 2.49 -6.57 1.55
CA TRP A 184 3.68 -6.10 0.85
C TRP A 184 4.59 -7.25 0.48
N ALA A 185 5.15 -7.18 -0.72
CA ALA A 185 6.14 -8.14 -1.20
C ALA A 185 7.20 -7.44 -2.06
N ALA A 186 8.24 -8.17 -2.44
CA ALA A 186 9.28 -7.68 -3.31
C ALA A 186 9.77 -8.80 -4.22
N CYS A 187 10.27 -8.41 -5.40
CA CYS A 187 10.97 -9.31 -6.31
C CYS A 187 12.12 -8.57 -7.01
N PRO A 188 13.12 -9.29 -7.54
CA PRO A 188 14.16 -8.67 -8.39
C PRO A 188 13.54 -8.05 -9.64
N GLY A 189 13.92 -6.81 -9.98
CA GLY A 189 13.42 -6.10 -11.17
C GLY A 189 13.87 -6.74 -12.48
N GLN A 190 14.89 -7.59 -12.44
CA GLN A 190 15.37 -8.40 -13.58
C GLN A 190 14.66 -9.75 -13.72
N ALA A 191 13.77 -10.11 -12.79
CA ALA A 191 12.98 -11.34 -12.91
C ALA A 191 12.11 -11.30 -14.18
N ASN A 192 11.65 -12.47 -14.63
CA ASN A 192 10.80 -12.55 -15.80
C ASN A 192 9.55 -11.66 -15.63
N ALA A 193 9.24 -10.85 -16.65
CA ALA A 193 8.14 -9.90 -16.61
C ALA A 193 6.78 -10.55 -16.29
N LYS A 194 6.53 -11.76 -16.80
CA LYS A 194 5.31 -12.53 -16.49
C LYS A 194 5.25 -12.89 -15.02
N TYR A 195 6.38 -13.37 -14.45
CA TYR A 195 6.48 -13.66 -13.02
C TYR A 195 6.20 -12.41 -12.16
N ILE A 196 6.78 -11.25 -12.53
CA ILE A 196 6.52 -9.99 -11.82
C ILE A 196 5.03 -9.60 -11.90
N ALA A 197 4.43 -9.67 -13.09
CA ALA A 197 3.02 -9.34 -13.28
C ALA A 197 2.08 -10.27 -12.47
N GLU A 198 2.36 -11.57 -12.47
CA GLU A 198 1.63 -12.56 -11.67
C GLU A 198 1.79 -12.30 -10.17
N SER A 199 3.03 -11.99 -9.72
CA SER A 199 3.31 -11.69 -8.31
C SER A 199 2.57 -10.43 -7.83
N ILE A 200 2.47 -9.39 -8.67
CA ILE A 200 1.64 -8.21 -8.37
C ILE A 200 0.17 -8.62 -8.24
N GLY A 201 -0.30 -9.55 -9.07
CA GLY A 201 -1.64 -10.10 -8.99
C GLY A 201 -2.00 -10.72 -7.63
N TRP A 202 -1.02 -11.27 -6.90
CA TRP A 202 -1.27 -11.90 -5.59
C TRP A 202 -1.66 -10.92 -4.48
N VAL A 203 -1.26 -9.65 -4.59
CA VAL A 203 -1.63 -8.61 -3.61
C VAL A 203 -2.94 -7.92 -3.96
N ILE A 204 -3.49 -8.21 -5.16
CA ILE A 204 -4.81 -7.76 -5.58
C ILE A 204 -5.79 -8.84 -5.17
N ARG A 205 -6.40 -8.70 -4.02
CA ARG A 205 -7.54 -9.53 -3.67
C ARG A 205 -8.78 -8.97 -4.34
N ASN A 206 -9.40 -9.77 -5.19
CA ASN A 206 -10.79 -9.55 -5.58
C ASN A 206 -11.64 -10.02 -4.38
N ASP A 207 -12.20 -9.08 -3.65
CA ASP A 207 -13.26 -9.34 -2.66
C ASP A 207 -14.55 -9.67 -3.39
#